data_d68015e42679104c22e148f48b42aa78
#
_entry.id   d68015e42679104c22e148f48b42aa78
#
_cell.length_a   1.000
_cell.length_b   1.000
_cell.length_c   1.000
_cell.angle_alpha   90.00
_cell.angle_beta   90.00
_cell.angle_gamma   90.00
#
_symmetry.space_group_name_H-M   'P 1'
#
loop_
_entity.id
_entity.type
_entity.pdbx_description
1 polymer ?
#
loop_
_entity_poly.entity_id
_entity_poly.type
_entity_poly.pdbx_seq_one_letter_code
_entity_poly.pdbx_strand_id
1 'polypeptide(L)'
;MNVVLPHALDLSGKRGLITGIANDQSIAWGCAKAMHELGAELAVTYATAKAQSYVRPLAEQLGCPIFMQCDVQQPGQLEAVFREIEARWGRLDFLLHSIAFAPREDLHGRVIDCSREGFGLAMDVSCHSFIRMAKL
;
A
#
# COMPACT_ATOMS: atom_id res chain seq x y z
N MET A 1 14.71 -21.16 9.11
CA MET A 1 15.24 -20.55 10.35
C MET A 1 14.08 -19.85 11.06
N ASN A 2 13.62 -20.41 12.15
CA ASN A 2 12.56 -19.76 12.94
C ASN A 2 13.20 -18.59 13.71
N VAL A 3 12.99 -17.39 13.25
CA VAL A 3 13.35 -16.19 13.99
C VAL A 3 12.33 -16.05 15.11
N VAL A 4 12.72 -16.34 16.35
CA VAL A 4 11.90 -16.01 17.52
C VAL A 4 11.98 -14.50 17.69
N LEU A 5 10.94 -13.81 17.19
CA LEU A 5 10.82 -12.37 17.38
C LEU A 5 10.49 -12.08 18.85
N PRO A 6 11.10 -11.05 19.46
CA PRO A 6 10.82 -10.71 20.86
C PRO A 6 9.35 -10.31 21.01
N HIS A 7 8.73 -10.61 22.17
CA HIS A 7 7.34 -10.26 22.49
C HIS A 7 6.98 -8.77 22.29
N ALA A 8 7.99 -7.89 22.25
CA ALA A 8 7.83 -6.47 21.96
C ALA A 8 7.37 -6.18 20.51
N LEU A 9 7.41 -7.17 19.60
CA LEU A 9 7.00 -7.04 18.20
C LEU A 9 5.73 -7.85 17.89
N ASP A 10 4.90 -8.14 18.88
CA ASP A 10 3.60 -8.79 18.69
C ASP A 10 2.59 -7.78 18.11
N LEU A 11 2.04 -8.10 16.93
CA LEU A 11 0.98 -7.34 16.25
C LEU A 11 -0.39 -8.05 16.32
N SER A 12 -0.55 -9.02 17.21
CA SER A 12 -1.82 -9.74 17.39
C SER A 12 -2.96 -8.75 17.69
N GLY A 13 -4.06 -8.86 16.94
CA GLY A 13 -5.21 -7.98 17.04
C GLY A 13 -5.02 -6.59 16.43
N LYS A 14 -3.86 -6.30 15.81
CA LYS A 14 -3.64 -5.08 15.04
C LYS A 14 -4.12 -5.23 13.61
N ARG A 15 -4.63 -4.14 13.05
CA ARG A 15 -5.21 -4.07 11.70
C ARG A 15 -4.46 -3.06 10.88
N GLY A 16 -3.90 -3.51 9.75
CA GLY A 16 -3.04 -2.70 8.90
C GLY A 16 -3.50 -2.62 7.46
N LEU A 17 -3.35 -1.46 6.86
CA LEU A 17 -3.51 -1.26 5.42
C LEU A 17 -2.15 -1.28 4.73
N ILE A 18 -1.99 -2.15 3.74
CA ILE A 18 -0.78 -2.25 2.92
C ILE A 18 -1.10 -1.77 1.51
N THR A 19 -0.39 -0.74 1.09
CA THR A 19 -0.48 -0.21 -0.27
C THR A 19 0.85 -0.36 -1.00
N GLY A 20 0.80 -0.58 -2.33
CA GLY A 20 1.99 -0.62 -3.16
C GLY A 20 2.57 -2.01 -3.45
N ILE A 21 1.84 -3.09 -3.15
CA ILE A 21 2.21 -4.41 -3.65
C ILE A 21 1.90 -4.47 -5.15
N ALA A 22 2.92 -4.78 -5.96
CA ALA A 22 2.79 -5.00 -7.40
C ALA A 22 3.00 -6.48 -7.77
N ASN A 23 3.87 -7.16 -7.04
CA ASN A 23 4.22 -8.57 -7.20
C ASN A 23 4.97 -9.08 -5.96
N ASP A 24 5.43 -10.32 -6.01
CA ASP A 24 6.19 -10.99 -4.93
C ASP A 24 7.61 -10.43 -4.68
N GLN A 25 8.09 -9.53 -5.52
CA GLN A 25 9.37 -8.83 -5.35
C GLN A 25 9.21 -7.44 -4.71
N SER A 26 7.97 -7.00 -4.49
CA SER A 26 7.69 -5.70 -3.87
C SER A 26 8.19 -5.65 -2.42
N ILE A 27 8.79 -4.53 -2.04
CA ILE A 27 9.15 -4.25 -0.63
C ILE A 27 7.90 -4.35 0.25
N ALA A 28 6.77 -3.81 -0.21
CA ALA A 28 5.49 -3.89 0.49
C ALA A 28 5.05 -5.34 0.75
N TRP A 29 5.35 -6.27 -0.16
CA TRP A 29 5.08 -7.70 0.04
C TRP A 29 5.92 -8.28 1.18
N GLY A 30 7.21 -7.96 1.22
CA GLY A 30 8.09 -8.37 2.33
C GLY A 30 7.60 -7.86 3.68
N CYS A 31 7.19 -6.58 3.73
CA CYS A 31 6.60 -5.98 4.93
C CYS A 31 5.28 -6.66 5.33
N ALA A 32 4.38 -6.90 4.36
CA ALA A 32 3.09 -7.55 4.62
C ALA A 32 3.27 -8.94 5.22
N LYS A 33 4.18 -9.76 4.67
CA LYS A 33 4.51 -11.08 5.25
C LYS A 33 4.97 -10.97 6.69
N ALA A 34 5.94 -10.09 6.94
CA ALA A 34 6.48 -9.92 8.29
C ALA A 34 5.40 -9.46 9.29
N MET A 35 4.56 -8.50 8.91
CA MET A 35 3.47 -8.02 9.78
C MET A 35 2.41 -9.11 10.01
N HIS A 36 2.09 -9.91 9.00
CA HIS A 36 1.19 -11.05 9.13
C HIS A 36 1.77 -12.13 10.05
N GLU A 37 3.04 -12.48 9.91
CA GLU A 37 3.74 -13.43 10.79
C GLU A 37 3.78 -12.96 12.25
N LEU A 38 3.76 -11.64 12.47
CA LEU A 38 3.64 -11.02 13.79
C LEU A 38 2.20 -10.98 14.34
N GLY A 39 1.22 -11.50 13.58
CA GLY A 39 -0.16 -11.64 14.01
C GLY A 39 -1.12 -10.54 13.56
N ALA A 40 -0.69 -9.60 12.69
CA ALA A 40 -1.57 -8.57 12.17
C ALA A 40 -2.60 -9.11 11.16
N GLU A 41 -3.80 -8.56 11.18
CA GLU A 41 -4.80 -8.69 10.12
C GLU A 41 -4.59 -7.57 9.09
N LEU A 42 -4.54 -7.91 7.81
CA LEU A 42 -4.14 -6.98 6.77
C LEU A 42 -5.23 -6.73 5.72
N ALA A 43 -5.37 -5.47 5.33
CA ALA A 43 -6.03 -5.04 4.09
C ALA A 43 -4.95 -4.78 3.04
N VAL A 44 -5.19 -5.21 1.81
CA VAL A 44 -4.26 -5.04 0.69
C VAL A 44 -4.95 -4.36 -0.47
N THR A 45 -4.27 -3.41 -1.10
CA THR A 45 -4.74 -2.76 -2.32
C THR A 45 -3.86 -3.09 -3.51
N TYR A 46 -4.45 -2.97 -4.70
CA TYR A 46 -3.73 -3.04 -5.99
C TYR A 46 -4.10 -1.81 -6.84
N ALA A 47 -3.14 -1.31 -7.62
CA ALA A 47 -3.34 -0.03 -8.33
C ALA A 47 -4.17 -0.20 -9.62
N THR A 48 -3.93 -1.25 -10.40
CA THR A 48 -4.54 -1.44 -11.72
C THR A 48 -5.15 -2.82 -11.89
N ALA A 49 -6.09 -2.98 -12.83
CA ALA A 49 -6.66 -4.28 -13.17
C ALA A 49 -5.59 -5.30 -13.58
N LYS A 50 -4.53 -4.86 -14.26
CA LYS A 50 -3.38 -5.71 -14.59
C LYS A 50 -2.65 -6.19 -13.33
N ALA A 51 -2.43 -5.33 -12.36
CA ALA A 51 -1.76 -5.69 -11.11
C ALA A 51 -2.58 -6.67 -10.27
N GLN A 52 -3.91 -6.65 -10.39
CA GLN A 52 -4.80 -7.52 -9.63
C GLN A 52 -4.42 -8.99 -9.74
N SER A 53 -4.11 -9.48 -10.94
CA SER A 53 -3.76 -10.88 -11.18
C SER A 53 -2.48 -11.33 -10.45
N TYR A 54 -1.55 -10.41 -10.24
CA TYR A 54 -0.30 -10.66 -9.50
C TYR A 54 -0.47 -10.51 -7.99
N VAL A 55 -1.31 -9.58 -7.55
CA VAL A 55 -1.46 -9.25 -6.13
C VAL A 55 -2.49 -10.12 -5.43
N ARG A 56 -3.55 -10.57 -6.14
CA ARG A 56 -4.60 -11.41 -5.58
C ARG A 56 -4.07 -12.67 -4.89
N PRO A 57 -3.22 -13.51 -5.53
CA PRO A 57 -2.70 -14.72 -4.88
C PRO A 57 -1.91 -14.42 -3.60
N LEU A 58 -1.23 -13.26 -3.56
CA LEU A 58 -0.47 -12.82 -2.40
C LEU A 58 -1.38 -12.40 -1.25
N ALA A 59 -2.44 -11.65 -1.54
CA ALA A 59 -3.46 -11.28 -0.56
C ALA A 59 -4.19 -12.51 0.00
N GLU A 60 -4.52 -13.48 -0.85
CA GLU A 60 -5.13 -14.76 -0.45
C GLU A 60 -4.21 -15.59 0.45
N GLN A 61 -2.90 -15.61 0.16
CA GLN A 61 -1.90 -16.29 0.99
C GLN A 61 -1.85 -15.72 2.42
N LEU A 62 -2.10 -14.42 2.59
CA LEU A 62 -2.16 -13.76 3.89
C LEU A 62 -3.58 -13.76 4.51
N GLY A 63 -4.57 -14.35 3.82
CA GLY A 63 -5.95 -14.34 4.30
C GLY A 63 -6.54 -12.95 4.47
N CYS A 64 -6.15 -11.99 3.62
CA CYS A 64 -6.59 -10.60 3.73
C CYS A 64 -8.10 -10.47 3.52
N PRO A 65 -8.87 -10.00 4.52
CA PRO A 65 -10.31 -9.87 4.41
C PRO A 65 -10.74 -8.69 3.52
N ILE A 66 -9.85 -7.73 3.29
CA ILE A 66 -10.07 -6.57 2.44
C ILE A 66 -9.04 -6.59 1.32
N PHE A 67 -9.51 -6.68 0.08
CA PHE A 67 -8.68 -6.64 -1.13
C PHE A 67 -9.38 -5.79 -2.18
N MET A 68 -8.86 -4.58 -2.45
CA MET A 68 -9.55 -3.58 -3.26
C MET A 68 -8.60 -2.88 -4.24
N GLN A 69 -9.17 -2.41 -5.35
CA GLN A 69 -8.45 -1.51 -6.23
C GLN A 69 -8.31 -0.13 -5.58
N CYS A 70 -7.12 0.43 -5.65
CA CYS A 70 -6.85 1.79 -5.21
C CYS A 70 -5.74 2.42 -6.07
N ASP A 71 -6.16 3.13 -7.10
CA ASP A 71 -5.32 4.10 -7.81
C ASP A 71 -5.54 5.47 -7.13
N VAL A 72 -4.51 5.99 -6.50
CA VAL A 72 -4.59 7.27 -5.76
C VAL A 72 -4.85 8.48 -6.64
N GLN A 73 -4.71 8.34 -7.97
CA GLN A 73 -5.06 9.35 -8.95
C GLN A 73 -6.55 9.33 -9.32
N GLN A 74 -7.26 8.25 -9.02
CA GLN A 74 -8.68 8.12 -9.35
C GLN A 74 -9.55 8.63 -8.21
N PRO A 75 -10.41 9.64 -8.47
CA PRO A 75 -11.29 10.19 -7.44
C PRO A 75 -12.18 9.10 -6.80
N GLY A 76 -12.25 9.11 -5.48
CA GLY A 76 -13.14 8.24 -4.70
C GLY A 76 -12.60 6.83 -4.42
N GLN A 77 -11.54 6.36 -5.09
CA GLN A 77 -11.01 5.01 -4.85
C GLN A 77 -10.35 4.91 -3.47
N LEU A 78 -9.56 5.90 -3.09
CA LEU A 78 -8.93 5.94 -1.77
C LEU A 78 -9.98 6.00 -0.65
N GLU A 79 -10.96 6.86 -0.79
CA GLU A 79 -12.06 7.01 0.16
C GLU A 79 -12.90 5.73 0.26
N ALA A 80 -13.06 4.98 -0.83
CA ALA A 80 -13.77 3.69 -0.83
C ALA A 80 -13.05 2.65 0.01
N VAL A 81 -11.71 2.59 -0.05
CA VAL A 81 -10.90 1.69 0.77
C VAL A 81 -11.09 2.00 2.26
N PHE A 82 -11.02 3.27 2.64
CA PHE A 82 -11.18 3.66 4.05
C PHE A 82 -12.61 3.45 4.56
N ARG A 83 -13.64 3.66 3.72
CA ARG A 83 -15.03 3.28 4.10
C ARG A 83 -15.17 1.79 4.34
N GLU A 84 -14.54 0.93 3.55
CA GLU A 84 -14.58 -0.51 3.76
C GLU A 84 -13.84 -0.92 5.04
N ILE A 85 -12.69 -0.29 5.33
CA ILE A 85 -11.95 -0.48 6.57
C ILE A 85 -12.81 -0.09 7.78
N GLU A 86 -13.45 1.08 7.72
CA GLU A 86 -14.35 1.52 8.79
C GLU A 86 -15.53 0.57 8.98
N ALA A 87 -16.17 0.14 7.87
CA ALA A 87 -17.32 -0.76 7.94
C ALA A 87 -16.99 -2.14 8.51
N ARG A 88 -15.82 -2.69 8.18
CA ARG A 88 -15.41 -4.04 8.61
C ARG A 88 -14.70 -4.04 9.95
N TRP A 89 -13.86 -3.04 10.19
CA TRP A 89 -12.94 -3.04 11.32
C TRP A 89 -13.23 -1.97 12.37
N GLY A 90 -13.85 -0.85 11.93
CA GLY A 90 -14.10 0.30 12.80
C GLY A 90 -12.83 1.02 13.28
N ARG A 91 -11.65 0.58 12.80
CA ARG A 91 -10.36 1.17 13.12
C ARG A 91 -9.27 0.72 12.16
N LEU A 92 -8.20 1.49 12.11
CA LEU A 92 -6.94 1.13 11.47
C LEU A 92 -5.80 1.41 12.46
N ASP A 93 -4.95 0.41 12.74
CA ASP A 93 -3.85 0.57 13.69
C ASP A 93 -2.57 1.06 13.02
N PHE A 94 -2.35 0.69 11.75
CA PHE A 94 -1.19 1.15 10.98
C PHE A 94 -1.44 1.16 9.47
N LEU A 95 -0.65 1.96 8.79
CA LEU A 95 -0.65 2.11 7.32
C LEU A 95 0.77 1.95 6.80
N LEU A 96 0.96 1.09 5.81
CA LEU A 96 2.17 1.03 5.00
C LEU A 96 1.90 1.67 3.64
N HIS A 97 2.54 2.81 3.41
CA HIS A 97 2.54 3.51 2.12
C HIS A 97 3.81 3.15 1.36
N SER A 98 3.68 2.35 0.31
CA SER A 98 4.79 1.95 -0.57
C SER A 98 4.42 2.24 -2.03
N ILE A 99 3.94 3.45 -2.27
CA ILE A 99 3.51 3.94 -3.58
C ILE A 99 4.49 4.99 -4.06
N ALA A 100 4.92 4.85 -5.32
CA ALA A 100 5.70 5.86 -6.02
C ALA A 100 5.37 5.81 -7.51
N PHE A 101 5.36 6.99 -8.12
CA PHE A 101 5.22 7.14 -9.56
C PHE A 101 5.89 8.43 -10.02
N ALA A 102 6.52 8.38 -11.20
CA ALA A 102 6.90 9.56 -11.95
C ALA A 102 6.80 9.24 -13.44
N PRO A 103 6.49 10.22 -14.31
CA PRO A 103 6.55 10.02 -15.75
C PRO A 103 7.93 9.57 -16.20
N ARG A 104 7.97 8.63 -17.15
CA ARG A 104 9.23 8.03 -17.60
C ARG A 104 10.20 9.06 -18.16
N GLU A 105 9.69 10.02 -18.90
CA GLU A 105 10.45 11.12 -19.50
C GLU A 105 11.16 11.99 -18.45
N ASP A 106 10.56 12.16 -17.28
CA ASP A 106 11.13 12.94 -16.16
C ASP A 106 12.10 12.14 -15.28
N LEU A 107 12.21 10.82 -15.52
CA LEU A 107 13.18 9.95 -14.82
C LEU A 107 14.52 9.84 -15.54
N HIS A 108 14.64 10.41 -16.74
CA HIS A 108 15.85 10.35 -17.56
C HIS A 108 16.42 11.76 -17.80
N GLY A 109 17.73 11.85 -17.93
CA GLY A 109 18.42 13.12 -18.14
C GLY A 109 18.84 13.81 -16.85
N ARG A 110 19.00 15.12 -16.90
CA ARG A 110 19.44 15.91 -15.75
C ARG A 110 18.23 16.29 -14.90
N VAL A 111 18.41 16.37 -13.60
CA VAL A 111 17.33 16.76 -12.65
C VAL A 111 16.72 18.13 -13.01
N ILE A 112 17.55 19.05 -13.49
CA ILE A 112 17.09 20.40 -13.88
C ILE A 112 16.20 20.42 -15.13
N ASP A 113 16.13 19.31 -15.89
CA ASP A 113 15.33 19.20 -17.10
C ASP A 113 13.95 18.57 -16.83
N CYS A 114 13.65 18.16 -15.57
CA CYS A 114 12.35 17.58 -15.26
C CYS A 114 11.22 18.62 -15.48
N SER A 115 10.08 18.14 -15.98
CA SER A 115 8.93 19.00 -16.22
C SER A 115 8.23 19.38 -14.90
N ARG A 116 7.61 20.55 -14.88
CA ARG A 116 6.78 21.00 -13.75
C ARG A 116 5.61 20.04 -13.50
N GLU A 117 4.97 19.60 -14.59
CA GLU A 117 3.83 18.71 -14.56
C GLU A 117 4.22 17.33 -14.03
N GLY A 118 5.33 16.75 -14.53
CA GLY A 118 5.83 15.46 -14.08
C GLY A 118 6.32 15.48 -12.64
N PHE A 119 7.01 16.55 -12.23
CA PHE A 119 7.39 16.76 -10.83
C PHE A 119 6.15 16.84 -9.92
N GLY A 120 5.14 17.64 -10.31
CA GLY A 120 3.88 17.76 -9.58
C GLY A 120 3.15 16.43 -9.43
N LEU A 121 3.06 15.66 -10.51
CA LEU A 121 2.45 14.33 -10.50
C LEU A 121 3.22 13.34 -9.62
N ALA A 122 4.56 13.35 -9.69
CA ALA A 122 5.39 12.51 -8.84
C ALA A 122 5.18 12.82 -7.36
N MET A 123 5.11 14.09 -7.00
CA MET A 123 4.85 14.53 -5.61
C MET A 123 3.44 14.18 -5.16
N ASP A 124 2.43 14.33 -6.00
CA ASP A 124 1.06 13.99 -5.65
C ASP A 124 0.92 12.48 -5.37
N VAL A 125 1.39 11.64 -6.28
CA VAL A 125 1.26 10.19 -6.16
C VAL A 125 2.17 9.62 -5.08
N SER A 126 3.42 10.07 -5.00
CA SER A 126 4.43 9.44 -4.13
C SER A 126 4.47 10.01 -2.71
N CYS A 127 3.95 11.21 -2.49
CA CYS A 127 4.03 11.91 -1.21
C CYS A 127 2.64 12.34 -0.71
N HIS A 128 1.91 13.16 -1.47
CA HIS A 128 0.64 13.72 -1.04
C HIS A 128 -0.44 12.65 -0.81
N SER A 129 -0.41 11.57 -1.56
CA SER A 129 -1.32 10.43 -1.34
C SER A 129 -1.21 9.85 0.07
N PHE A 130 0.00 9.83 0.65
CA PHE A 130 0.21 9.41 2.04
C PHE A 130 -0.45 10.37 3.04
N ILE A 131 -0.32 11.68 2.80
CA ILE A 131 -0.99 12.70 3.63
C ILE A 131 -2.51 12.54 3.56
N ARG A 132 -3.07 12.27 2.37
CA ARG A 132 -4.50 12.00 2.19
C ARG A 132 -4.95 10.76 2.94
N MET A 133 -4.16 9.67 2.89
CA MET A 133 -4.45 8.44 3.63
C MET A 133 -4.43 8.67 5.14
N ALA A 134 -3.48 9.46 5.64
CA ALA A 134 -3.37 9.76 7.07
C ALA A 134 -4.50 10.65 7.59
N LYS A 135 -5.21 11.35 6.70
CA LYS A 135 -6.38 12.18 7.04
C LYS A 135 -7.67 11.36 7.18
N LEU A 136 -7.80 10.29 6.40
CA LEU A 136 -8.99 9.44 6.34
C LEU A 136 -9.03 8.45 7.50
#